data_1a67be0e6ca38726e80fd1fe69a9ab67
#
_entry.id   1a67be0e6ca38726e80fd1fe69a9ab67
#
_cell.length_a   1.000
_cell.length_b   1.000
_cell.length_c   1.000
_cell.angle_alpha   90.00
_cell.angle_beta   90.00
_cell.angle_gamma   90.00
#
_symmetry.space_group_name_H-M   'P 1'
#
loop_
_entity.id
_entity.type
_entity.pdbx_description
1 polymer ?
#
loop_
_entity_poly.entity_id
_entity_poly.type
_entity_poly.pdbx_seq_one_letter_code
_entity_poly.pdbx_strand_id
1 'polypeptide(L)'
;MIIRVPKINIDFSGFDNNMVRILHFSDFHYKKDNASDFKSLAQKLSESIKGKNIDFIVFSGDLVFKDYGYDAYKTVYEFLFKPILKNCGLSEERIMIVPGNHDMQRDDELDIIKNGIARISTNDELEDFCKSNEQVKLSMNRFKNYNKFIHDKFGKVANVSKFYTTFVREINSKKYGFVALNSSWRCYESAKDRGNLLFPLSQVREAFSKLDGCEMVFCAMHHNLSDFKDFVAQDIEDVIHDKSHVLFTGHYHKMGVQAVSTSDIGIVHSIAPATYNRGDKTSQYGYCVLDIDEDTYDMKETPYYYVNGEFVQGTVRCLSVPMSEEKKQVNDFRKLIRRKINEAVLKADDLFVYGKSNDEYQTFANLFKEPIIKDKSVQEIITSRHDGKRISLQEILHSEKSTIIFGHDKCGKTSLLYKLLIDTLKDYSKRQILPLYIDFKKTYKEKKNWNIKDGLRQYYELNRRETSELITKNKILLLIDDINLHDVTFINEFLGQLNECSSVSFVACTEETMSSQCALINFRDNDILKLR
;
A
#
# COMPACT_ATOMS: atom_id res chain seq x y z
N MET A 1 35.53 -26.17 -10.87
CA MET A 1 34.70 -26.52 -9.69
C MET A 1 33.72 -25.40 -9.47
N ILE A 2 32.49 -25.52 -10.02
CA ILE A 2 31.45 -24.48 -9.93
C ILE A 2 30.73 -24.72 -8.60
N ILE A 3 30.98 -23.83 -7.65
CA ILE A 3 30.25 -23.82 -6.37
C ILE A 3 28.84 -23.31 -6.69
N ARG A 4 27.85 -24.21 -6.71
CA ARG A 4 26.44 -23.86 -6.72
C ARG A 4 26.12 -23.26 -5.35
N VAL A 5 25.90 -21.95 -5.32
CA VAL A 5 25.28 -21.27 -4.19
C VAL A 5 23.84 -21.82 -4.08
N PRO A 6 23.43 -22.41 -2.95
CA PRO A 6 22.05 -22.83 -2.78
C PRO A 6 21.14 -21.61 -2.90
N LYS A 7 20.06 -21.74 -3.68
CA LYS A 7 18.96 -20.77 -3.64
C LYS A 7 18.37 -20.84 -2.23
N ILE A 8 18.72 -19.89 -1.39
CA ILE A 8 18.07 -19.70 -0.10
C ILE A 8 16.72 -19.09 -0.45
N ASN A 9 15.65 -19.86 -0.36
CA ASN A 9 14.30 -19.34 -0.28
C ASN A 9 14.19 -18.67 1.09
N ILE A 10 14.42 -17.38 1.13
CA ILE A 10 14.12 -16.58 2.32
C ILE A 10 12.60 -16.49 2.37
N ASP A 11 12.01 -17.08 3.40
CA ASP A 11 10.59 -16.92 3.69
C ASP A 11 10.34 -15.47 4.11
N PHE A 12 9.76 -14.70 3.21
CA PHE A 12 9.39 -13.29 3.43
C PHE A 12 8.03 -13.15 4.13
N SER A 13 7.45 -14.23 4.69
CA SER A 13 6.12 -14.20 5.32
C SER A 13 5.98 -13.22 6.50
N GLY A 14 7.08 -12.71 7.04
CA GLY A 14 7.08 -11.63 8.06
C GLY A 14 7.12 -10.20 7.49
N PHE A 15 7.29 -10.02 6.17
CA PHE A 15 7.40 -8.72 5.50
C PHE A 15 6.23 -8.38 4.57
N ASP A 16 5.25 -9.29 4.41
CA ASP A 16 4.07 -9.11 3.56
C ASP A 16 3.05 -8.07 4.12
N ASN A 17 3.34 -7.42 5.24
CA ASN A 17 2.40 -6.50 5.89
C ASN A 17 2.23 -5.15 5.17
N ASN A 18 2.97 -4.88 4.09
CA ASN A 18 2.90 -3.61 3.35
C ASN A 18 2.44 -3.80 1.90
N MET A 19 1.73 -4.89 1.61
CA MET A 19 1.16 -5.16 0.29
C MET A 19 -0.35 -5.10 0.35
N VAL A 20 -0.97 -4.35 -0.56
CA VAL A 20 -2.42 -4.41 -0.81
C VAL A 20 -2.68 -5.26 -2.03
N ARG A 21 -3.52 -6.26 -1.87
CA ARG A 21 -3.85 -7.22 -2.92
C ARG A 21 -5.29 -7.07 -3.38
N ILE A 22 -5.47 -6.78 -4.66
CA ILE A 22 -6.77 -6.51 -5.27
C ILE A 22 -7.11 -7.61 -6.28
N LEU A 23 -8.26 -8.26 -6.10
CA LEU A 23 -8.86 -9.13 -7.10
C LEU A 23 -9.64 -8.26 -8.09
N HIS A 24 -9.28 -8.30 -9.39
CA HIS A 24 -9.97 -7.58 -10.44
C HIS A 24 -10.53 -8.54 -11.49
N PHE A 25 -11.84 -8.46 -11.74
CA PHE A 25 -12.54 -9.21 -12.78
C PHE A 25 -13.75 -8.42 -13.30
N SER A 26 -14.28 -8.80 -14.46
CA SER A 26 -15.33 -8.07 -15.18
C SER A 26 -16.13 -8.99 -16.08
N ASP A 27 -17.19 -8.46 -16.70
CA ASP A 27 -17.88 -9.07 -17.81
C ASP A 27 -18.32 -10.52 -17.54
N PHE A 28 -19.07 -10.71 -16.44
CA PHE A 28 -19.61 -12.00 -16.06
C PHE A 28 -20.78 -12.43 -16.94
N HIS A 29 -21.58 -11.48 -17.42
CA HIS A 29 -22.68 -11.66 -18.38
C HIS A 29 -23.65 -12.79 -18.03
N TYR A 30 -24.11 -12.86 -16.80
CA TYR A 30 -25.03 -13.90 -16.35
C TYR A 30 -26.27 -14.00 -17.22
N LYS A 31 -26.60 -15.24 -17.67
CA LYS A 31 -27.80 -15.59 -18.44
C LYS A 31 -28.62 -16.59 -17.67
N LYS A 32 -29.93 -16.33 -17.55
CA LYS A 32 -30.86 -17.25 -16.85
C LYS A 32 -30.93 -18.63 -17.52
N ASP A 33 -30.84 -18.67 -18.84
CA ASP A 33 -30.97 -19.89 -19.64
C ASP A 33 -29.81 -20.87 -19.42
N ASN A 34 -28.66 -20.39 -18.94
CA ASN A 34 -27.44 -21.19 -18.68
C ASN A 34 -26.97 -21.05 -17.23
N ALA A 35 -27.89 -20.88 -16.30
CA ALA A 35 -27.57 -20.59 -14.88
C ALA A 35 -26.65 -21.63 -14.22
N SER A 36 -26.72 -22.91 -14.63
CA SER A 36 -25.83 -23.97 -14.12
C SER A 36 -24.37 -23.76 -14.48
N ASP A 37 -24.10 -23.33 -15.71
CA ASP A 37 -22.74 -23.10 -16.21
C ASP A 37 -22.10 -21.92 -15.46
N PHE A 38 -22.87 -20.84 -15.27
CA PHE A 38 -22.41 -19.67 -14.49
C PHE A 38 -22.15 -19.99 -13.03
N LYS A 39 -23.00 -20.82 -12.41
CA LYS A 39 -22.79 -21.26 -11.02
C LYS A 39 -21.52 -22.11 -10.90
N SER A 40 -21.30 -23.05 -11.84
CA SER A 40 -20.09 -23.87 -11.87
C SER A 40 -18.83 -23.01 -12.05
N LEU A 41 -18.85 -22.03 -12.97
CA LEU A 41 -17.73 -21.11 -13.17
C LEU A 41 -17.47 -20.26 -11.94
N ALA A 42 -18.50 -19.70 -11.31
CA ALA A 42 -18.38 -18.90 -10.10
C ALA A 42 -17.80 -19.71 -8.93
N GLN A 43 -18.19 -20.99 -8.79
CA GLN A 43 -17.60 -21.88 -7.80
C GLN A 43 -16.11 -22.07 -8.04
N LYS A 44 -15.70 -22.38 -9.27
CA LYS A 44 -14.29 -22.56 -9.64
C LYS A 44 -13.46 -21.29 -9.45
N LEU A 45 -14.03 -20.13 -9.79
CA LEU A 45 -13.41 -18.84 -9.52
C LEU A 45 -13.17 -18.67 -8.02
N SER A 46 -14.21 -18.89 -7.21
CA SER A 46 -14.15 -18.77 -5.76
C SER A 46 -13.13 -19.74 -5.12
N GLU A 47 -13.03 -20.96 -5.64
CA GLU A 47 -12.04 -21.94 -5.20
C GLU A 47 -10.61 -21.52 -5.59
N SER A 48 -10.41 -20.97 -6.79
CA SER A 48 -9.08 -20.58 -7.30
C SER A 48 -8.47 -19.40 -6.57
N ILE A 49 -9.27 -18.55 -5.91
CA ILE A 49 -8.80 -17.40 -5.13
C ILE A 49 -8.57 -17.71 -3.65
N LYS A 50 -9.00 -18.89 -3.19
CA LYS A 50 -8.81 -19.29 -1.80
C LYS A 50 -7.33 -19.30 -1.41
N GLY A 51 -7.01 -18.66 -0.27
CA GLY A 51 -5.63 -18.57 0.24
C GLY A 51 -4.75 -17.54 -0.48
N LYS A 52 -5.29 -16.70 -1.37
CA LYS A 52 -4.52 -15.65 -2.05
C LYS A 52 -4.41 -14.35 -1.25
N ASN A 53 -4.95 -14.28 -0.02
CA ASN A 53 -4.88 -13.10 0.86
C ASN A 53 -5.35 -11.81 0.16
N ILE A 54 -6.54 -11.84 -0.43
CA ILE A 54 -7.15 -10.70 -1.10
C ILE A 54 -7.63 -9.68 -0.05
N ASP A 55 -7.31 -8.40 -0.25
CA ASP A 55 -7.75 -7.30 0.61
C ASP A 55 -8.99 -6.59 0.08
N PHE A 56 -9.09 -6.46 -1.25
CA PHE A 56 -10.20 -5.82 -1.94
C PHE A 56 -10.58 -6.54 -3.22
N ILE A 57 -11.84 -6.37 -3.61
CA ILE A 57 -12.42 -6.92 -4.82
C ILE A 57 -12.93 -5.78 -5.67
N VAL A 58 -12.54 -5.75 -6.96
CA VAL A 58 -13.03 -4.82 -7.96
C VAL A 58 -13.72 -5.60 -9.05
N PHE A 59 -15.00 -5.30 -9.28
CA PHE A 59 -15.79 -5.80 -10.39
C PHE A 59 -16.13 -4.64 -11.32
N SER A 60 -15.55 -4.64 -12.53
CA SER A 60 -15.60 -3.50 -13.45
C SER A 60 -16.71 -3.61 -14.51
N GLY A 61 -17.87 -4.19 -14.16
CA GLY A 61 -19.11 -4.05 -14.92
C GLY A 61 -19.56 -5.31 -15.68
N ASP A 62 -20.77 -5.23 -16.24
CA ASP A 62 -21.45 -6.30 -16.98
C ASP A 62 -21.68 -7.56 -16.14
N LEU A 63 -22.39 -7.39 -15.04
CA LEU A 63 -22.74 -8.48 -14.13
C LEU A 63 -23.75 -9.43 -14.77
N VAL A 64 -24.75 -8.89 -15.46
CA VAL A 64 -25.78 -9.64 -16.18
C VAL A 64 -25.71 -9.37 -17.68
N PHE A 65 -26.12 -10.35 -18.50
CA PHE A 65 -26.10 -10.20 -19.98
C PHE A 65 -27.14 -9.16 -20.48
N LYS A 66 -28.25 -9.06 -19.77
CA LYS A 66 -29.27 -8.00 -19.91
C LYS A 66 -29.93 -7.83 -18.55
N ASP A 67 -30.54 -6.70 -18.30
CA ASP A 67 -31.29 -6.52 -17.07
C ASP A 67 -32.53 -7.45 -17.04
N TYR A 68 -32.42 -8.55 -16.30
CA TYR A 68 -33.48 -9.51 -16.03
C TYR A 68 -34.35 -9.15 -14.81
N GLY A 69 -34.20 -7.93 -14.29
CA GLY A 69 -34.84 -7.47 -13.06
C GLY A 69 -33.97 -7.69 -11.82
N TYR A 70 -34.40 -7.07 -10.73
CA TYR A 70 -33.67 -7.05 -9.46
C TYR A 70 -33.25 -8.44 -8.93
N ASP A 71 -34.13 -9.47 -9.10
CA ASP A 71 -33.84 -10.82 -8.61
C ASP A 71 -32.66 -11.49 -9.31
N ALA A 72 -32.32 -11.08 -10.53
CA ALA A 72 -31.13 -11.60 -11.21
C ALA A 72 -29.85 -11.15 -10.50
N TYR A 73 -29.77 -9.90 -10.11
CA TYR A 73 -28.62 -9.36 -9.34
C TYR A 73 -28.48 -10.04 -7.99
N LYS A 74 -29.59 -10.27 -7.26
CA LYS A 74 -29.57 -11.03 -6.01
C LYS A 74 -29.07 -12.46 -6.22
N THR A 75 -29.54 -13.11 -7.27
CA THR A 75 -29.14 -14.49 -7.60
C THR A 75 -27.65 -14.57 -7.88
N VAL A 76 -27.11 -13.65 -8.69
CA VAL A 76 -25.66 -13.60 -8.98
C VAL A 76 -24.86 -13.28 -7.73
N TYR A 77 -25.33 -12.35 -6.91
CA TYR A 77 -24.66 -12.06 -5.64
C TYR A 77 -24.49 -13.30 -4.76
N GLU A 78 -25.54 -14.13 -4.61
CA GLU A 78 -25.50 -15.31 -3.75
C GLU A 78 -24.54 -16.41 -4.24
N PHE A 79 -24.37 -16.59 -5.55
CA PHE A 79 -23.50 -17.65 -6.04
C PHE A 79 -22.11 -17.17 -6.55
N LEU A 80 -21.93 -15.88 -6.80
CA LEU A 80 -20.64 -15.31 -7.24
C LEU A 80 -19.93 -14.58 -6.09
N PHE A 81 -20.48 -13.45 -5.64
CA PHE A 81 -19.77 -12.58 -4.67
C PHE A 81 -19.70 -13.18 -3.26
N LYS A 82 -20.77 -13.77 -2.78
CA LYS A 82 -20.82 -14.30 -1.43
C LYS A 82 -19.83 -15.46 -1.17
N PRO A 83 -19.65 -16.43 -2.08
CA PRO A 83 -18.59 -17.43 -1.95
C PRO A 83 -17.18 -16.85 -2.05
N ILE A 84 -16.95 -15.85 -2.93
CA ILE A 84 -15.67 -15.14 -3.05
C ILE A 84 -15.34 -14.47 -1.73
N LEU A 85 -16.25 -13.65 -1.20
CA LEU A 85 -16.08 -12.98 0.10
C LEU A 85 -15.76 -13.97 1.21
N LYS A 86 -16.51 -15.07 1.29
CA LYS A 86 -16.29 -16.12 2.29
C LYS A 86 -14.88 -16.74 2.17
N ASN A 87 -14.42 -17.04 0.96
CA ASN A 87 -13.13 -17.68 0.75
C ASN A 87 -11.95 -16.73 0.98
N CYS A 88 -12.17 -15.42 0.82
CA CYS A 88 -11.19 -14.39 1.14
C CYS A 88 -11.27 -13.90 2.60
N GLY A 89 -12.28 -14.30 3.37
CA GLY A 89 -12.51 -13.77 4.72
C GLY A 89 -12.93 -12.29 4.75
N LEU A 90 -13.60 -11.81 3.69
CA LEU A 90 -13.98 -10.43 3.50
C LEU A 90 -15.50 -10.21 3.70
N SER A 91 -15.89 -8.96 3.93
CA SER A 91 -17.28 -8.49 3.93
C SER A 91 -17.55 -7.59 2.72
N GLU A 92 -18.83 -7.18 2.55
CA GLU A 92 -19.27 -6.27 1.48
C GLU A 92 -18.53 -4.93 1.48
N GLU A 93 -17.95 -4.55 2.59
CA GLU A 93 -17.13 -3.34 2.72
C GLU A 93 -15.87 -3.36 1.87
N ARG A 94 -15.46 -4.52 1.38
CA ARG A 94 -14.23 -4.73 0.61
C ARG A 94 -14.47 -4.92 -0.88
N ILE A 95 -15.69 -4.65 -1.36
CA ILE A 95 -16.04 -4.78 -2.79
C ILE A 95 -16.34 -3.42 -3.39
N MET A 96 -15.78 -3.17 -4.59
CA MET A 96 -16.14 -2.09 -5.49
C MET A 96 -16.79 -2.70 -6.75
N ILE A 97 -18.00 -2.24 -7.09
CA ILE A 97 -18.74 -2.70 -8.28
C ILE A 97 -19.19 -1.50 -9.09
N VAL A 98 -18.97 -1.53 -10.40
CA VAL A 98 -19.50 -0.56 -11.34
C VAL A 98 -20.52 -1.24 -12.27
N PRO A 99 -21.51 -0.53 -12.82
CA PRO A 99 -22.38 -1.09 -13.84
C PRO A 99 -21.70 -1.10 -15.20
N GLY A 100 -21.97 -2.13 -15.99
CA GLY A 100 -21.64 -2.15 -17.39
C GLY A 100 -22.82 -1.81 -18.30
N ASN A 101 -22.60 -1.81 -19.61
CA ASN A 101 -23.64 -1.49 -20.59
C ASN A 101 -24.71 -2.59 -20.74
N HIS A 102 -24.49 -3.76 -20.17
CA HIS A 102 -25.47 -4.84 -20.08
C HIS A 102 -26.31 -4.80 -18.78
N ASP A 103 -25.90 -4.03 -17.78
CA ASP A 103 -26.59 -3.90 -16.48
C ASP A 103 -27.75 -2.88 -16.53
N MET A 104 -28.24 -2.52 -17.71
CA MET A 104 -29.32 -1.57 -17.91
C MET A 104 -30.49 -2.13 -18.69
N GLN A 105 -31.68 -1.58 -18.47
CA GLN A 105 -32.87 -1.80 -19.29
C GLN A 105 -32.84 -0.88 -20.51
N ARG A 106 -32.55 -1.43 -21.68
CA ARG A 106 -32.36 -0.63 -22.93
C ARG A 106 -33.64 0.06 -23.40
N ASP A 107 -34.78 -0.54 -23.15
CA ASP A 107 -36.09 -0.08 -23.65
C ASP A 107 -36.83 0.85 -22.67
N ASP A 108 -36.24 1.19 -21.55
CA ASP A 108 -36.88 1.90 -20.43
C ASP A 108 -36.56 3.42 -20.43
N GLU A 109 -36.21 4.00 -21.58
CA GLU A 109 -35.94 5.41 -21.72
C GLU A 109 -36.95 6.13 -22.60
N LEU A 110 -37.45 7.26 -22.13
CA LEU A 110 -38.35 8.12 -22.94
C LEU A 110 -37.59 8.73 -24.10
N ASP A 111 -38.16 8.68 -25.29
CA ASP A 111 -37.55 9.23 -26.52
C ASP A 111 -37.17 10.71 -26.40
N ILE A 112 -37.95 11.50 -25.65
CA ILE A 112 -37.66 12.91 -25.43
C ILE A 112 -36.34 13.09 -24.66
N ILE A 113 -36.07 12.25 -23.65
CA ILE A 113 -34.83 12.27 -22.88
C ILE A 113 -33.67 11.80 -23.76
N LYS A 114 -33.85 10.68 -24.44
CA LYS A 114 -32.86 10.12 -25.38
C LYS A 114 -32.43 11.15 -26.44
N ASN A 115 -33.38 11.76 -27.10
CA ASN A 115 -33.13 12.75 -28.16
C ASN A 115 -32.56 14.07 -27.60
N GLY A 116 -32.97 14.48 -26.41
CA GLY A 116 -32.43 15.65 -25.74
C GLY A 116 -30.95 15.48 -25.44
N ILE A 117 -30.58 14.36 -24.81
CA ILE A 117 -29.17 14.09 -24.43
C ILE A 117 -28.30 13.83 -25.65
N ALA A 118 -28.82 13.22 -26.72
CA ALA A 118 -28.07 12.99 -27.96
C ALA A 118 -27.57 14.30 -28.61
N ARG A 119 -28.25 15.44 -28.36
CA ARG A 119 -27.87 16.77 -28.86
C ARG A 119 -26.79 17.45 -28.06
N ILE A 120 -26.48 16.98 -26.88
CA ILE A 120 -25.43 17.57 -26.02
C ILE A 120 -24.08 17.48 -26.75
N SER A 121 -23.46 18.64 -26.94
CA SER A 121 -22.22 18.83 -27.69
C SER A 121 -21.12 19.54 -26.93
N THR A 122 -21.40 20.03 -25.70
CA THR A 122 -20.46 20.75 -24.86
C THR A 122 -20.57 20.29 -23.39
N ASN A 123 -19.52 20.53 -22.59
CA ASN A 123 -19.55 20.27 -21.16
C ASN A 123 -20.60 21.13 -20.45
N ASP A 124 -20.76 22.41 -20.82
CA ASP A 124 -21.75 23.29 -20.20
C ASP A 124 -23.18 22.78 -20.40
N GLU A 125 -23.54 22.34 -21.61
CA GLU A 125 -24.84 21.74 -21.89
C GLU A 125 -25.06 20.46 -21.07
N LEU A 126 -24.02 19.64 -20.90
CA LEU A 126 -24.07 18.43 -20.08
C LEU A 126 -24.28 18.76 -18.59
N GLU A 127 -23.53 19.71 -18.07
CA GLU A 127 -23.66 20.16 -16.69
C GLU A 127 -25.04 20.80 -16.43
N ASP A 128 -25.56 21.59 -17.37
CA ASP A 128 -26.92 22.17 -17.28
C ASP A 128 -28.00 21.09 -17.27
N PHE A 129 -27.88 20.06 -18.10
CA PHE A 129 -28.76 18.90 -18.02
C PHE A 129 -28.71 18.24 -16.64
N CYS A 130 -27.53 18.08 -16.10
CA CYS A 130 -27.30 17.40 -14.81
C CYS A 130 -27.76 18.20 -13.59
N LYS A 131 -27.98 19.52 -13.70
CA LYS A 131 -28.58 20.35 -12.66
C LYS A 131 -30.06 19.99 -12.39
N SER A 132 -30.76 19.45 -13.37
CA SER A 132 -32.15 19.02 -13.20
C SER A 132 -32.25 17.62 -12.60
N ASN A 133 -32.58 17.53 -11.32
CA ASN A 133 -32.77 16.26 -10.61
C ASN A 133 -33.81 15.35 -11.29
N GLU A 134 -34.85 15.91 -11.90
CA GLU A 134 -35.89 15.13 -12.60
C GLU A 134 -35.36 14.54 -13.90
N GLN A 135 -34.65 15.32 -14.72
CA GLN A 135 -34.06 14.83 -15.97
C GLN A 135 -33.04 13.72 -15.70
N VAL A 136 -32.17 13.92 -14.70
CA VAL A 136 -31.23 12.90 -14.27
C VAL A 136 -31.96 11.65 -13.75
N LYS A 137 -33.00 11.80 -12.93
CA LYS A 137 -33.79 10.66 -12.44
C LYS A 137 -34.42 9.87 -13.59
N LEU A 138 -35.00 10.55 -14.57
CA LEU A 138 -35.59 9.91 -15.77
C LEU A 138 -34.53 9.20 -16.60
N SER A 139 -33.37 9.82 -16.84
CA SER A 139 -32.28 9.22 -17.62
C SER A 139 -31.64 8.00 -16.90
N MET A 140 -31.70 7.96 -15.57
CA MET A 140 -31.17 6.86 -14.73
C MET A 140 -32.21 5.74 -14.50
N ASN A 141 -33.45 5.88 -14.97
CA ASN A 141 -34.47 4.85 -14.78
C ASN A 141 -34.05 3.49 -15.37
N ARG A 142 -33.25 3.52 -16.41
CA ARG A 142 -32.65 2.34 -17.06
C ARG A 142 -31.83 1.46 -16.10
N PHE A 143 -31.27 2.05 -15.06
CA PHE A 143 -30.48 1.38 -14.02
C PHE A 143 -31.26 1.11 -12.73
N LYS A 144 -32.60 1.23 -12.72
CA LYS A 144 -33.40 1.11 -11.50
C LYS A 144 -33.14 -0.18 -10.71
N ASN A 145 -33.00 -1.32 -11.40
CA ASN A 145 -32.77 -2.61 -10.76
C ASN A 145 -31.35 -2.75 -10.24
N TYR A 146 -30.35 -2.30 -11.02
CA TYR A 146 -28.95 -2.24 -10.59
C TYR A 146 -28.79 -1.29 -9.40
N ASN A 147 -29.30 -0.07 -9.49
CA ASN A 147 -29.22 0.92 -8.40
C ASN A 147 -29.88 0.42 -7.11
N LYS A 148 -31.04 -0.26 -7.22
CA LYS A 148 -31.68 -0.90 -6.08
C LYS A 148 -30.78 -1.99 -5.47
N PHE A 149 -30.16 -2.82 -6.29
CA PHE A 149 -29.22 -3.86 -5.86
C PHE A 149 -28.04 -3.26 -5.11
N ILE A 150 -27.38 -2.22 -5.67
CA ILE A 150 -26.25 -1.54 -5.03
C ILE A 150 -26.67 -0.90 -3.71
N HIS A 151 -27.81 -0.19 -3.69
CA HIS A 151 -28.31 0.42 -2.45
C HIS A 151 -28.60 -0.62 -1.36
N ASP A 152 -29.28 -1.71 -1.71
CA ASP A 152 -29.67 -2.74 -0.73
C ASP A 152 -28.48 -3.52 -0.17
N LYS A 153 -27.42 -3.73 -0.97
CA LYS A 153 -26.23 -4.48 -0.56
C LYS A 153 -25.13 -3.60 0.02
N PHE A 154 -24.90 -2.41 -0.53
CA PHE A 154 -23.74 -1.59 -0.22
C PHE A 154 -24.10 -0.21 0.37
N GLY A 155 -25.36 0.19 0.39
CA GLY A 155 -25.78 1.52 0.84
C GLY A 155 -25.48 1.85 2.30
N LYS A 156 -25.20 0.82 3.12
CA LYS A 156 -24.79 1.01 4.53
C LYS A 156 -23.28 1.21 4.69
N VAL A 157 -22.49 0.76 3.71
CA VAL A 157 -21.02 0.69 3.79
C VAL A 157 -20.32 1.59 2.76
N ALA A 158 -21.07 2.20 1.87
CA ALA A 158 -20.59 3.08 0.82
C ALA A 158 -21.52 4.29 0.65
N ASN A 159 -20.96 5.38 0.14
CA ASN A 159 -21.74 6.56 -0.27
C ASN A 159 -22.22 6.36 -1.71
N VAL A 160 -23.49 6.06 -1.89
CA VAL A 160 -24.10 5.74 -3.19
C VAL A 160 -24.78 6.98 -3.77
N SER A 161 -24.31 7.43 -4.95
CA SER A 161 -24.93 8.45 -5.80
C SER A 161 -25.52 7.81 -7.06
N LYS A 162 -26.19 8.60 -7.89
CA LYS A 162 -26.71 8.15 -9.19
C LYS A 162 -25.57 7.88 -10.20
N PHE A 163 -24.51 8.66 -10.12
CA PHE A 163 -23.38 8.60 -11.06
C PHE A 163 -22.17 7.83 -10.53
N TYR A 164 -22.05 7.70 -9.20
CA TYR A 164 -20.89 7.09 -8.61
C TYR A 164 -21.20 6.43 -7.25
N THR A 165 -20.32 5.55 -6.85
CA THR A 165 -20.26 5.03 -5.47
C THR A 165 -18.87 5.27 -4.92
N THR A 166 -18.75 5.77 -3.68
CA THR A 166 -17.47 5.99 -3.03
C THR A 166 -17.44 5.39 -1.63
N PHE A 167 -16.27 4.93 -1.21
CA PHE A 167 -16.03 4.52 0.17
C PHE A 167 -14.53 4.66 0.52
N VAL A 168 -14.26 4.76 1.82
CA VAL A 168 -12.90 4.77 2.37
C VAL A 168 -12.76 3.59 3.32
N ARG A 169 -11.64 2.90 3.25
CA ARG A 169 -11.30 1.79 4.16
C ARG A 169 -9.90 1.98 4.70
N GLU A 170 -9.70 1.51 5.92
CA GLU A 170 -8.41 1.55 6.58
C GLU A 170 -7.86 0.13 6.72
N ILE A 171 -6.60 -0.04 6.32
CA ILE A 171 -5.79 -1.25 6.54
C ILE A 171 -4.43 -0.77 7.06
N ASN A 172 -3.93 -1.39 8.11
CA ASN A 172 -2.61 -1.08 8.68
C ASN A 172 -2.41 0.44 8.96
N SER A 173 -3.47 1.12 9.42
CA SER A 173 -3.51 2.57 9.69
C SER A 173 -3.31 3.46 8.43
N LYS A 174 -3.47 2.91 7.23
CA LYS A 174 -3.48 3.63 5.95
C LYS A 174 -4.89 3.68 5.37
N LYS A 175 -5.26 4.81 4.80
CA LYS A 175 -6.60 5.02 4.21
C LYS A 175 -6.57 4.80 2.70
N TYR A 176 -7.47 3.96 2.23
CA TYR A 176 -7.68 3.64 0.82
C TYR A 176 -9.03 4.18 0.38
N GLY A 177 -9.02 5.00 -0.66
CA GLY A 177 -10.22 5.56 -1.27
C GLY A 177 -10.63 4.78 -2.51
N PHE A 178 -11.94 4.59 -2.69
CA PHE A 178 -12.51 3.88 -3.83
C PHE A 178 -13.59 4.72 -4.50
N VAL A 179 -13.49 4.87 -5.82
CA VAL A 179 -14.47 5.53 -6.69
C VAL A 179 -14.94 4.56 -7.75
N ALA A 180 -16.23 4.25 -7.78
CA ALA A 180 -16.90 3.49 -8.82
C ALA A 180 -17.75 4.44 -9.66
N LEU A 181 -17.37 4.72 -10.92
CA LEU A 181 -18.07 5.63 -11.82
C LEU A 181 -19.03 4.85 -12.73
N ASN A 182 -20.29 5.30 -12.85
CA ASN A 182 -21.26 4.73 -13.79
C ASN A 182 -21.03 5.27 -15.21
N SER A 183 -19.98 4.80 -15.89
CA SER A 183 -19.68 5.16 -17.28
C SER A 183 -20.75 4.71 -18.28
N SER A 184 -21.64 3.81 -17.85
CA SER A 184 -22.65 3.19 -18.71
C SER A 184 -23.97 3.96 -18.78
N TRP A 185 -24.12 5.07 -18.03
CA TRP A 185 -25.42 5.75 -17.93
C TRP A 185 -25.99 6.25 -19.26
N ARG A 186 -25.13 6.44 -20.28
CA ARG A 186 -25.51 6.88 -21.64
C ARG A 186 -25.24 5.86 -22.74
N CYS A 187 -24.97 4.60 -22.38
CA CYS A 187 -24.84 3.54 -23.36
C CYS A 187 -26.18 3.25 -24.09
N TYR A 188 -26.07 2.91 -25.34
CA TYR A 188 -27.19 2.46 -26.18
C TYR A 188 -26.93 1.12 -26.85
N GLU A 189 -25.88 1.05 -27.68
CA GLU A 189 -25.43 -0.14 -28.39
C GLU A 189 -23.89 -0.11 -28.41
N SER A 190 -23.24 -1.19 -28.06
CA SER A 190 -21.77 -1.24 -27.94
C SER A 190 -21.01 -0.71 -29.15
N ALA A 191 -21.54 -0.94 -30.38
CA ALA A 191 -20.93 -0.44 -31.62
C ALA A 191 -21.07 1.07 -31.82
N LYS A 192 -22.09 1.70 -31.20
CA LYS A 192 -22.38 3.14 -31.32
C LYS A 192 -21.88 3.93 -30.12
N ASP A 193 -21.52 3.25 -29.05
CA ASP A 193 -21.12 3.88 -27.80
C ASP A 193 -19.68 4.42 -27.85
N ARG A 194 -18.82 3.82 -28.71
CA ARG A 194 -17.43 4.24 -28.84
C ARG A 194 -17.31 5.69 -29.33
N GLY A 195 -16.64 6.55 -28.52
CA GLY A 195 -16.50 7.98 -28.80
C GLY A 195 -17.80 8.79 -28.62
N ASN A 196 -18.84 8.20 -28.01
CA ASN A 196 -20.16 8.84 -27.86
C ASN A 196 -20.66 8.88 -26.40
N LEU A 197 -19.95 8.29 -25.48
CA LEU A 197 -20.35 8.31 -24.07
C LEU A 197 -20.21 9.71 -23.47
N LEU A 198 -21.03 9.97 -22.46
CA LEU A 198 -21.06 11.22 -21.72
C LEU A 198 -20.90 10.93 -20.23
N PHE A 199 -20.20 11.79 -19.53
CA PHE A 199 -20.15 11.77 -18.08
C PHE A 199 -19.92 13.19 -17.53
N PRO A 200 -20.72 13.67 -16.56
CA PRO A 200 -20.55 15.03 -16.05
C PRO A 200 -19.30 15.16 -15.20
N LEU A 201 -18.44 16.11 -15.56
CA LEU A 201 -17.17 16.38 -14.88
C LEU A 201 -17.37 16.77 -13.41
N SER A 202 -18.43 17.53 -13.11
CA SER A 202 -18.80 17.90 -11.75
C SER A 202 -18.99 16.67 -10.84
N GLN A 203 -19.57 15.60 -11.36
CA GLN A 203 -19.80 14.35 -10.62
C GLN A 203 -18.49 13.56 -10.40
N VAL A 204 -17.54 13.63 -11.33
CA VAL A 204 -16.21 13.06 -11.14
C VAL A 204 -15.48 13.80 -9.99
N ARG A 205 -15.43 15.13 -10.08
CA ARG A 205 -14.81 15.98 -9.05
C ARG A 205 -15.45 15.79 -7.66
N GLU A 206 -16.77 15.73 -7.62
CA GLU A 206 -17.51 15.48 -6.37
C GLU A 206 -17.17 14.11 -5.78
N ALA A 207 -17.09 13.06 -6.60
CA ALA A 207 -16.72 11.73 -6.14
C ALA A 207 -15.33 11.71 -5.49
N PHE A 208 -14.34 12.30 -6.16
CA PHE A 208 -12.97 12.35 -5.64
C PHE A 208 -12.81 13.24 -4.41
N SER A 209 -13.57 14.33 -4.28
CA SER A 209 -13.51 15.21 -3.09
C SER A 209 -13.89 14.49 -1.78
N LYS A 210 -14.62 13.39 -1.85
CA LYS A 210 -14.99 12.56 -0.70
C LYS A 210 -13.86 11.66 -0.21
N LEU A 211 -12.75 11.60 -0.95
CA LEU A 211 -11.59 10.75 -0.68
C LEU A 211 -10.35 11.54 -0.24
N ASP A 212 -10.52 12.80 0.10
CA ASP A 212 -9.43 13.64 0.59
C ASP A 212 -8.79 13.01 1.83
N GLY A 213 -7.44 13.02 1.86
CA GLY A 213 -6.66 12.40 2.92
C GLY A 213 -6.48 10.87 2.82
N CYS A 214 -6.88 10.25 1.70
CA CYS A 214 -6.51 8.87 1.39
C CYS A 214 -5.09 8.80 0.83
N GLU A 215 -4.32 7.83 1.29
CA GLU A 215 -2.94 7.61 0.81
C GLU A 215 -2.92 6.99 -0.58
N MET A 216 -3.91 6.15 -0.87
CA MET A 216 -4.06 5.50 -2.17
C MET A 216 -5.53 5.56 -2.60
N VAL A 217 -5.76 5.92 -3.86
CA VAL A 217 -7.10 6.03 -4.44
C VAL A 217 -7.21 5.14 -5.66
N PHE A 218 -8.30 4.37 -5.71
CA PHE A 218 -8.65 3.44 -6.78
C PHE A 218 -9.92 3.92 -7.48
N CYS A 219 -9.84 4.04 -8.81
CA CYS A 219 -10.98 4.37 -9.64
C CYS A 219 -11.39 3.16 -10.47
N ALA A 220 -12.69 2.90 -10.60
CA ALA A 220 -13.21 1.91 -11.51
C ALA A 220 -14.32 2.49 -12.36
N MET A 221 -14.36 2.11 -13.63
CA MET A 221 -15.47 2.32 -14.56
C MET A 221 -15.48 1.18 -15.57
N HIS A 222 -16.60 0.97 -16.27
CA HIS A 222 -16.69 -0.13 -17.22
C HIS A 222 -15.97 0.16 -18.54
N HIS A 223 -16.18 1.36 -19.10
CA HIS A 223 -15.64 1.77 -20.39
C HIS A 223 -14.27 2.44 -20.26
N ASN A 224 -13.51 2.40 -21.34
CA ASN A 224 -12.27 3.17 -21.43
C ASN A 224 -12.54 4.66 -21.65
N LEU A 225 -11.58 5.51 -21.33
CA LEU A 225 -11.65 6.96 -21.56
C LEU A 225 -11.88 7.30 -23.04
N SER A 226 -11.32 6.51 -23.96
CA SER A 226 -11.51 6.67 -25.41
C SER A 226 -12.94 6.40 -25.92
N ASP A 227 -13.83 5.91 -25.06
CA ASP A 227 -15.24 5.69 -25.44
C ASP A 227 -16.11 6.93 -25.21
N PHE A 228 -15.59 7.94 -24.53
CA PHE A 228 -16.27 9.20 -24.28
C PHE A 228 -16.12 10.17 -25.47
N LYS A 229 -17.08 11.10 -25.60
CA LYS A 229 -16.96 12.22 -26.54
C LYS A 229 -15.72 13.07 -26.22
N ASP A 230 -15.05 13.57 -27.25
CA ASP A 230 -13.79 14.32 -27.11
C ASP A 230 -13.87 15.47 -26.11
N PHE A 231 -14.99 16.23 -26.07
CA PHE A 231 -15.17 17.34 -25.16
C PHE A 231 -15.35 16.94 -23.69
N VAL A 232 -15.53 15.63 -23.42
CA VAL A 232 -15.67 15.06 -22.08
C VAL A 232 -14.40 14.31 -21.66
N ALA A 233 -13.81 13.59 -22.62
CA ALA A 233 -12.77 12.60 -22.36
C ALA A 233 -11.54 13.20 -21.66
N GLN A 234 -11.00 14.30 -22.20
CA GLN A 234 -9.77 14.90 -21.68
C GLN A 234 -9.93 15.41 -20.25
N ASP A 235 -10.99 16.14 -19.96
CA ASP A 235 -11.23 16.72 -18.63
C ASP A 235 -11.41 15.62 -17.57
N ILE A 236 -12.09 14.52 -17.92
CA ILE A 236 -12.27 13.38 -17.01
C ILE A 236 -10.95 12.63 -16.82
N GLU A 237 -10.19 12.42 -17.90
CA GLU A 237 -8.88 11.79 -17.88
C GLU A 237 -7.94 12.55 -16.95
N ASP A 238 -7.86 13.87 -17.08
CA ASP A 238 -7.01 14.72 -16.24
C ASP A 238 -7.36 14.57 -14.75
N VAL A 239 -8.65 14.57 -14.39
CA VAL A 239 -9.06 14.39 -12.99
C VAL A 239 -8.75 12.99 -12.48
N ILE A 240 -9.02 11.95 -13.27
CA ILE A 240 -8.74 10.57 -12.86
C ILE A 240 -7.24 10.35 -12.69
N HIS A 241 -6.42 10.87 -13.59
CA HIS A 241 -4.96 10.74 -13.53
C HIS A 241 -4.37 11.52 -12.36
N ASP A 242 -4.90 12.72 -12.05
CA ASP A 242 -4.44 13.52 -10.90
C ASP A 242 -4.81 12.89 -9.55
N LYS A 243 -5.98 12.26 -9.46
CA LYS A 243 -6.58 11.86 -8.18
C LYS A 243 -6.50 10.36 -7.88
N SER A 244 -6.20 9.49 -8.85
CA SER A 244 -6.14 8.05 -8.62
C SER A 244 -4.79 7.43 -8.98
N HIS A 245 -4.49 6.28 -8.36
CA HIS A 245 -3.27 5.51 -8.56
C HIS A 245 -3.49 4.35 -9.54
N VAL A 246 -4.73 3.81 -9.56
CA VAL A 246 -5.12 2.73 -10.46
C VAL A 246 -6.51 3.03 -11.01
N LEU A 247 -6.65 2.88 -12.33
CA LEU A 247 -7.93 2.85 -13.04
C LEU A 247 -8.23 1.41 -13.44
N PHE A 248 -9.38 0.90 -13.03
CA PHE A 248 -9.89 -0.42 -13.38
C PHE A 248 -10.98 -0.30 -14.43
N THR A 249 -10.87 -1.05 -15.54
CA THR A 249 -11.89 -1.10 -16.59
C THR A 249 -12.19 -2.53 -17.06
N GLY A 250 -13.32 -2.71 -17.75
CA GLY A 250 -13.74 -3.95 -18.41
C GLY A 250 -14.03 -3.74 -19.90
N HIS A 251 -15.20 -4.20 -20.36
CA HIS A 251 -15.84 -3.96 -21.66
C HIS A 251 -15.17 -4.61 -22.88
N TYR A 252 -13.86 -4.48 -23.04
CA TYR A 252 -13.16 -4.96 -24.24
C TYR A 252 -12.85 -6.45 -24.24
N HIS A 253 -13.14 -7.16 -23.16
CA HIS A 253 -12.89 -8.60 -22.98
C HIS A 253 -11.42 -9.01 -23.23
N LYS A 254 -10.50 -8.06 -23.22
CA LYS A 254 -9.07 -8.30 -23.42
C LYS A 254 -8.33 -7.84 -22.16
N MET A 255 -7.59 -8.76 -21.58
CA MET A 255 -6.75 -8.42 -20.45
C MET A 255 -5.60 -7.52 -20.89
N GLY A 256 -5.38 -6.47 -20.14
CA GLY A 256 -4.26 -5.56 -20.35
C GLY A 256 -3.91 -4.82 -19.08
N VAL A 257 -2.66 -4.42 -18.99
CA VAL A 257 -2.18 -3.48 -17.98
C VAL A 257 -1.25 -2.51 -18.66
N GLN A 258 -1.45 -1.23 -18.41
CA GLN A 258 -0.66 -0.15 -18.97
C GLN A 258 -0.31 0.83 -17.86
N ALA A 259 0.94 1.28 -17.82
CA ALA A 259 1.31 2.46 -17.07
C ALA A 259 1.20 3.65 -18.04
N VAL A 260 0.34 4.59 -17.72
CA VAL A 260 0.15 5.81 -18.51
C VAL A 260 0.75 6.96 -17.73
N SER A 261 1.66 7.72 -18.34
CA SER A 261 2.18 8.95 -17.75
C SER A 261 1.90 10.13 -18.66
N THR A 262 1.38 11.19 -18.10
CA THR A 262 1.53 12.54 -18.60
C THR A 262 2.81 13.14 -18.00
N SER A 263 3.22 14.34 -18.39
CA SER A 263 4.51 14.93 -17.98
C SER A 263 4.83 14.88 -16.48
N ASP A 264 3.81 14.86 -15.61
CA ASP A 264 3.99 15.01 -14.17
C ASP A 264 3.27 13.95 -13.30
N ILE A 265 2.34 13.16 -13.87
CA ILE A 265 1.48 12.27 -13.10
C ILE A 265 1.31 10.95 -13.86
N GLY A 266 1.38 9.85 -13.15
CA GLY A 266 1.19 8.52 -13.72
C GLY A 266 0.11 7.72 -13.01
N ILE A 267 -0.60 6.92 -13.78
CA ILE A 267 -1.62 5.98 -13.32
C ILE A 267 -1.37 4.60 -13.93
N VAL A 268 -1.69 3.56 -13.19
CA VAL A 268 -1.79 2.22 -13.75
C VAL A 268 -3.22 1.96 -14.19
N HIS A 269 -3.39 1.59 -15.44
CA HIS A 269 -4.65 1.19 -16.00
C HIS A 269 -4.70 -0.34 -16.08
N SER A 270 -5.55 -0.96 -15.28
CA SER A 270 -5.79 -2.40 -15.26
C SER A 270 -7.09 -2.71 -15.99
N ILE A 271 -6.99 -3.50 -17.06
CA ILE A 271 -8.12 -3.91 -17.89
C ILE A 271 -8.41 -5.38 -17.62
N ALA A 272 -9.56 -5.69 -17.03
CA ALA A 272 -9.95 -7.06 -16.75
C ALA A 272 -10.28 -7.83 -18.03
N PRO A 273 -9.98 -9.14 -18.08
CA PRO A 273 -10.55 -10.01 -19.10
C PRO A 273 -12.03 -10.24 -18.80
N ALA A 274 -12.79 -10.70 -19.79
CA ALA A 274 -14.12 -11.22 -19.51
C ALA A 274 -14.01 -12.43 -18.56
N THR A 275 -14.85 -12.49 -17.56
CA THR A 275 -14.93 -13.68 -16.68
C THR A 275 -15.58 -14.84 -17.42
N TYR A 276 -16.52 -14.54 -18.36
CA TYR A 276 -17.18 -15.54 -19.18
C TYR A 276 -17.62 -14.97 -20.54
N ASN A 277 -17.26 -15.66 -21.62
CA ASN A 277 -17.76 -15.36 -22.98
C ASN A 277 -17.83 -16.64 -23.85
N ARG A 278 -18.99 -17.26 -23.93
CA ARG A 278 -19.19 -18.54 -24.64
C ARG A 278 -19.11 -18.42 -26.17
N GLY A 279 -19.12 -17.21 -26.72
CA GLY A 279 -19.21 -16.98 -28.18
C GLY A 279 -17.88 -16.75 -28.89
N ASP A 280 -16.85 -16.41 -28.18
CA ASP A 280 -15.55 -16.04 -28.75
C ASP A 280 -14.47 -17.07 -28.37
N LYS A 281 -14.10 -17.89 -29.35
CA LYS A 281 -13.03 -18.90 -29.18
C LYS A 281 -11.63 -18.31 -29.09
N THR A 282 -11.49 -17.00 -29.32
CA THR A 282 -10.22 -16.27 -29.30
C THR A 282 -10.01 -15.52 -28.00
N SER A 283 -11.05 -15.31 -27.19
CA SER A 283 -10.95 -14.58 -25.92
C SER A 283 -10.50 -15.50 -24.80
N GLN A 284 -9.52 -15.04 -24.06
CA GLN A 284 -9.08 -15.67 -22.81
C GLN A 284 -9.97 -15.18 -21.67
N TYR A 285 -10.64 -16.10 -20.98
CA TYR A 285 -11.44 -15.78 -19.80
C TYR A 285 -10.59 -15.83 -18.55
N GLY A 286 -10.94 -15.01 -17.55
CA GLY A 286 -10.19 -15.08 -16.33
C GLY A 286 -10.44 -13.93 -15.37
N TYR A 287 -9.44 -13.71 -14.56
CA TYR A 287 -9.34 -12.59 -13.62
C TYR A 287 -7.86 -12.22 -13.45
N CYS A 288 -7.59 -11.08 -12.84
CA CYS A 288 -6.23 -10.76 -12.39
C CYS A 288 -6.19 -10.42 -10.90
N VAL A 289 -5.01 -10.61 -10.33
CA VAL A 289 -4.67 -10.17 -8.99
C VAL A 289 -3.60 -9.10 -9.11
N LEU A 290 -3.85 -7.93 -8.52
CA LEU A 290 -2.94 -6.81 -8.49
C LEU A 290 -2.37 -6.70 -7.09
N ASP A 291 -1.07 -6.95 -6.95
CA ASP A 291 -0.32 -6.72 -5.72
C ASP A 291 0.32 -5.34 -5.80
N ILE A 292 0.08 -4.49 -4.80
CA ILE A 292 0.56 -3.11 -4.75
C ILE A 292 1.40 -2.95 -3.49
N ASP A 293 2.63 -2.53 -3.66
CA ASP A 293 3.49 -2.16 -2.55
C ASP A 293 3.08 -0.79 -2.02
N GLU A 294 2.64 -0.74 -0.78
CA GLU A 294 2.12 0.49 -0.14
C GLU A 294 3.17 1.58 0.06
N ASP A 295 4.44 1.23 0.11
CA ASP A 295 5.52 2.17 0.38
C ASP A 295 6.18 2.65 -0.91
N THR A 296 6.31 1.76 -1.90
CA THR A 296 7.01 2.06 -3.15
C THR A 296 6.09 2.30 -4.34
N TYR A 297 4.79 1.97 -4.21
CA TYR A 297 3.79 1.96 -5.28
C TYR A 297 4.17 1.08 -6.48
N ASP A 298 5.15 0.18 -6.32
CA ASP A 298 5.42 -0.83 -7.34
C ASP A 298 4.25 -1.81 -7.38
N MET A 299 3.85 -2.18 -8.57
CA MET A 299 2.69 -3.04 -8.79
C MET A 299 3.09 -4.30 -9.53
N LYS A 300 2.45 -5.40 -9.16
CA LYS A 300 2.60 -6.69 -9.80
C LYS A 300 1.23 -7.22 -10.18
N GLU A 301 0.96 -7.35 -11.47
CA GLU A 301 -0.25 -7.96 -11.98
C GLU A 301 -0.02 -9.43 -12.27
N THR A 302 -0.84 -10.29 -11.69
CA THR A 302 -0.83 -11.74 -11.91
C THR A 302 -2.14 -12.14 -12.59
N PRO A 303 -2.15 -12.46 -13.90
CA PRO A 303 -3.32 -12.93 -14.60
C PRO A 303 -3.60 -14.42 -14.31
N TYR A 304 -4.87 -14.78 -14.28
CA TYR A 304 -5.35 -16.15 -14.17
C TYR A 304 -6.34 -16.43 -15.29
N TYR A 305 -6.04 -17.40 -16.14
CA TYR A 305 -6.85 -17.76 -17.31
C TYR A 305 -7.62 -19.06 -17.07
N TYR A 306 -8.87 -19.09 -17.48
CA TYR A 306 -9.68 -20.30 -17.40
C TYR A 306 -9.37 -21.24 -18.57
N VAL A 307 -8.65 -22.32 -18.29
CA VAL A 307 -8.18 -23.29 -19.29
C VAL A 307 -8.58 -24.70 -18.84
N ASN A 308 -9.24 -25.46 -19.71
CA ASN A 308 -9.64 -26.85 -19.44
C ASN A 308 -10.40 -27.06 -18.13
N GLY A 309 -11.19 -26.08 -17.73
CA GLY A 309 -12.01 -26.19 -16.52
C GLY A 309 -11.37 -25.68 -15.24
N GLU A 310 -10.16 -25.12 -15.27
CA GLU A 310 -9.43 -24.60 -14.12
C GLU A 310 -8.84 -23.22 -14.42
N PHE A 311 -8.59 -22.44 -13.36
CA PHE A 311 -7.88 -21.17 -13.48
C PHE A 311 -6.37 -21.39 -13.32
N VAL A 312 -5.62 -21.10 -14.38
CA VAL A 312 -4.16 -21.28 -14.45
C VAL A 312 -3.49 -19.92 -14.46
N GLN A 313 -2.44 -19.77 -13.66
CA GLN A 313 -1.65 -18.55 -13.61
C GLN A 313 -0.92 -18.30 -14.93
N GLY A 314 -1.05 -17.09 -15.46
CA GLY A 314 -0.31 -16.60 -16.62
C GLY A 314 0.98 -15.88 -16.25
N THR A 315 1.56 -15.21 -17.24
CA THR A 315 2.81 -14.44 -17.06
C THR A 315 2.57 -13.22 -16.18
N VAL A 316 3.32 -13.13 -15.11
CA VAL A 316 3.32 -11.99 -14.19
C VAL A 316 3.92 -10.76 -14.87
N ARG A 317 3.30 -9.59 -14.65
CA ARG A 317 3.77 -8.30 -15.13
C ARG A 317 4.10 -7.41 -13.94
N CYS A 318 5.29 -6.83 -13.94
CA CYS A 318 5.70 -5.84 -12.94
C CYS A 318 5.64 -4.45 -13.57
N LEU A 319 5.06 -3.52 -12.86
CA LEU A 319 4.83 -2.15 -13.29
C LEU A 319 5.29 -1.20 -12.18
N SER A 320 5.94 -0.14 -12.56
CA SER A 320 6.18 1.00 -11.67
C SER A 320 5.25 2.13 -12.08
N VAL A 321 4.58 2.74 -11.11
CA VAL A 321 3.72 3.90 -11.39
C VAL A 321 4.60 5.05 -11.84
N PRO A 322 4.34 5.65 -13.01
CA PRO A 322 5.05 6.85 -13.41
C PRO A 322 4.76 7.97 -12.39
N MET A 323 5.81 8.64 -11.93
CA MET A 323 5.71 9.65 -10.88
C MET A 323 6.43 10.92 -11.31
N SER A 324 5.99 12.07 -10.77
CA SER A 324 6.80 13.29 -10.84
C SER A 324 8.17 13.07 -10.20
N GLU A 325 9.19 13.82 -10.62
CA GLU A 325 10.55 13.69 -10.06
C GLU A 325 10.56 13.84 -8.52
N GLU A 326 9.70 14.67 -7.96
CA GLU A 326 9.57 14.86 -6.52
C GLU A 326 8.99 13.59 -5.84
N LYS A 327 7.91 13.03 -6.39
CA LYS A 327 7.33 11.77 -5.91
C LYS A 327 8.31 10.60 -6.11
N LYS A 328 9.06 10.59 -7.20
CA LYS A 328 10.08 9.57 -7.49
C LYS A 328 11.21 9.61 -6.47
N GLN A 329 11.73 10.80 -6.13
CA GLN A 329 12.75 10.94 -5.09
C GLN A 329 12.26 10.42 -3.73
N VAL A 330 11.02 10.73 -3.35
CA VAL A 330 10.41 10.19 -2.12
C VAL A 330 10.30 8.67 -2.17
N ASN A 331 9.89 8.13 -3.31
CA ASN A 331 9.74 6.69 -3.50
C ASN A 331 11.10 5.96 -3.49
N ASP A 332 12.11 6.50 -4.18
CA ASP A 332 13.46 5.95 -4.18
C ASP A 332 14.06 5.96 -2.77
N PHE A 333 13.76 6.99 -1.99
CA PHE A 333 14.17 7.04 -0.59
C PHE A 333 13.44 5.98 0.27
N ARG A 334 12.14 5.75 0.05
CA ARG A 334 11.40 4.65 0.72
C ARG A 334 11.98 3.28 0.36
N LYS A 335 12.31 3.04 -0.91
CA LYS A 335 13.02 1.82 -1.35
C LYS A 335 14.37 1.65 -0.65
N LEU A 336 15.11 2.75 -0.50
CA LEU A 336 16.37 2.75 0.25
C LEU A 336 16.16 2.37 1.72
N ILE A 337 15.18 2.97 2.41
CA ILE A 337 14.85 2.62 3.81
C ILE A 337 14.52 1.13 3.92
N ARG A 338 13.70 0.59 3.01
CA ARG A 338 13.34 -0.84 3.00
C ARG A 338 14.56 -1.74 2.82
N ARG A 339 15.47 -1.37 1.91
CA ARG A 339 16.75 -2.09 1.76
C ARG A 339 17.57 -2.04 3.05
N LYS A 340 17.63 -0.89 3.74
CA LYS A 340 18.35 -0.75 5.02
C LYS A 340 17.70 -1.58 6.15
N ILE A 341 16.39 -1.72 6.18
CA ILE A 341 15.70 -2.66 7.09
C ILE A 341 16.18 -4.09 6.83
N ASN A 342 16.16 -4.54 5.58
CA ASN A 342 16.59 -5.89 5.22
C ASN A 342 18.06 -6.14 5.57
N GLU A 343 18.96 -5.19 5.26
CA GLU A 343 20.37 -5.26 5.64
C GLU A 343 20.56 -5.35 7.17
N ALA A 344 19.79 -4.57 7.94
CA ALA A 344 19.83 -4.59 9.39
C ALA A 344 19.32 -5.92 9.97
N VAL A 345 18.24 -6.47 9.40
CA VAL A 345 17.71 -7.78 9.82
C VAL A 345 18.69 -8.88 9.54
N LEU A 346 19.29 -8.94 8.34
CA LEU A 346 20.31 -9.96 8.02
C LEU A 346 21.51 -9.89 8.97
N LYS A 347 22.01 -8.70 9.26
CA LYS A 347 23.11 -8.51 10.23
C LYS A 347 22.71 -8.91 11.66
N ALA A 348 21.46 -8.65 12.05
CA ALA A 348 20.95 -9.07 13.35
C ALA A 348 20.80 -10.60 13.44
N ASP A 349 20.33 -11.25 12.36
CA ASP A 349 20.24 -12.71 12.28
C ASP A 349 21.63 -13.37 12.40
N ASP A 350 22.67 -12.77 11.82
CA ASP A 350 24.06 -13.25 11.92
C ASP A 350 24.62 -13.24 13.36
N LEU A 351 24.09 -12.40 14.26
CA LEU A 351 24.48 -12.40 15.66
C LEU A 351 24.08 -13.68 16.42
N PHE A 352 23.12 -14.44 15.91
CA PHE A 352 22.55 -15.65 16.53
C PHE A 352 22.99 -16.97 15.89
N VAL A 353 24.09 -16.98 15.15
CA VAL A 353 24.58 -18.17 14.40
C VAL A 353 24.95 -19.36 15.32
N TYR A 354 25.00 -19.21 16.64
CA TYR A 354 25.28 -20.27 17.59
C TYR A 354 24.00 -20.98 18.05
N GLY A 355 23.60 -22.04 17.34
CA GLY A 355 22.47 -22.87 17.74
C GLY A 355 21.70 -23.47 16.57
N LYS A 356 22.36 -23.86 15.50
CA LYS A 356 21.72 -24.64 14.42
C LYS A 356 21.38 -26.04 14.95
N SER A 357 20.20 -26.19 15.54
CA SER A 357 19.51 -27.48 15.54
C SER A 357 18.72 -27.55 14.22
N ASN A 358 18.70 -28.72 13.60
CA ASN A 358 18.38 -28.98 12.21
C ASN A 358 16.93 -28.71 11.74
N ASP A 359 16.03 -28.13 12.52
CA ASP A 359 14.60 -28.21 12.19
C ASP A 359 13.80 -26.91 12.09
N GLU A 360 14.32 -25.75 12.49
CA GLU A 360 13.62 -24.46 12.22
C GLU A 360 14.61 -23.29 12.13
N TYR A 361 14.53 -22.50 11.04
CA TYR A 361 15.23 -21.22 10.91
C TYR A 361 14.64 -20.23 11.93
N GLN A 362 15.36 -20.03 13.04
CA GLN A 362 14.98 -19.04 14.01
C GLN A 362 15.58 -17.69 13.59
N THR A 363 14.71 -16.71 13.34
CA THR A 363 15.10 -15.34 12.99
C THR A 363 15.36 -14.50 14.24
N PHE A 364 16.11 -13.42 14.10
CA PHE A 364 16.31 -12.44 15.17
C PHE A 364 14.98 -11.99 15.79
N ALA A 365 13.97 -11.75 14.98
CA ALA A 365 12.64 -11.31 15.43
C ALA A 365 12.00 -12.31 16.40
N ASN A 366 12.21 -13.61 16.19
CA ASN A 366 11.64 -14.69 17.02
C ASN A 366 12.47 -14.96 18.28
N LEU A 367 13.77 -14.71 18.22
CA LEU A 367 14.70 -14.97 19.33
C LEU A 367 14.91 -13.79 20.27
N PHE A 368 14.71 -12.58 19.77
CA PHE A 368 14.95 -11.38 20.56
C PHE A 368 13.98 -11.31 21.75
N LYS A 369 14.56 -11.27 22.94
CA LYS A 369 13.83 -10.96 24.18
C LYS A 369 14.29 -9.62 24.68
N GLU A 370 13.35 -8.73 24.95
CA GLU A 370 13.65 -7.40 25.48
C GLU A 370 14.41 -7.51 26.81
N PRO A 371 15.63 -6.98 26.89
CA PRO A 371 16.40 -7.00 28.13
C PRO A 371 15.75 -6.14 29.20
N ILE A 372 16.06 -6.43 30.46
CA ILE A 372 15.62 -5.60 31.57
C ILE A 372 16.58 -4.44 31.71
N ILE A 373 16.13 -3.24 31.31
CA ILE A 373 16.88 -2.00 31.46
C ILE A 373 16.32 -1.23 32.68
N LYS A 374 17.16 -0.74 33.54
CA LYS A 374 16.77 0.03 34.75
C LYS A 374 17.49 1.36 34.80
N ASP A 375 16.87 2.35 35.42
CA ASP A 375 17.42 3.68 35.67
C ASP A 375 18.47 3.75 36.78
N LYS A 376 18.73 2.63 37.48
CA LYS A 376 19.72 2.50 38.55
C LYS A 376 20.69 1.36 38.31
N SER A 377 21.92 1.54 38.70
CA SER A 377 22.94 0.49 38.72
C SER A 377 22.63 -0.60 39.74
N VAL A 378 23.24 -1.78 39.56
CA VAL A 378 23.17 -2.86 40.54
C VAL A 378 23.66 -2.38 41.92
N GLN A 379 24.72 -1.59 41.92
CA GLN A 379 25.32 -1.05 43.16
C GLN A 379 24.42 -0.04 43.85
N GLU A 380 23.75 0.85 43.07
CA GLU A 380 22.75 1.81 43.60
C GLU A 380 21.52 1.10 44.13
N ILE A 381 21.07 0.01 43.51
CA ILE A 381 19.94 -0.79 43.99
C ILE A 381 20.29 -1.48 45.32
N ILE A 382 21.48 -2.08 45.40
CA ILE A 382 21.95 -2.72 46.62
C ILE A 382 22.09 -1.69 47.76
N THR A 383 22.67 -0.52 47.46
CA THR A 383 22.93 0.52 48.46
C THR A 383 21.66 1.24 48.91
N SER A 384 20.75 1.55 47.98
CA SER A 384 19.51 2.31 48.26
C SER A 384 18.37 1.42 48.74
N ARG A 385 18.46 0.10 48.61
CA ARG A 385 17.40 -0.89 48.89
C ARG A 385 16.11 -0.65 48.09
N HIS A 386 16.17 0.17 47.02
CA HIS A 386 15.07 0.44 46.14
C HIS A 386 15.38 -0.10 44.74
N ASP A 387 14.48 -0.92 44.22
CA ASP A 387 14.58 -1.44 42.86
C ASP A 387 14.36 -0.29 41.87
N GLY A 388 15.30 -0.06 40.94
CA GLY A 388 15.16 1.01 39.94
C GLY A 388 13.95 0.82 39.05
N LYS A 389 13.44 1.93 38.43
CA LYS A 389 12.37 1.89 37.47
C LYS A 389 12.83 1.12 36.23
N ARG A 390 12.00 0.19 35.74
CA ARG A 390 12.23 -0.46 34.46
C ARG A 390 11.91 0.51 33.31
N ILE A 391 12.80 0.60 32.33
CA ILE A 391 12.66 1.40 31.13
C ILE A 391 12.48 0.46 29.95
N SER A 392 11.42 0.67 29.16
CA SER A 392 11.14 -0.13 27.97
C SER A 392 11.88 0.43 26.75
N LEU A 393 12.08 -0.41 25.71
CA LEU A 393 12.63 0.04 24.44
C LEU A 393 11.78 1.14 23.80
N GLN A 394 10.48 1.09 23.98
CA GLN A 394 9.56 2.11 23.49
C GLN A 394 9.78 3.45 24.19
N GLU A 395 10.03 3.46 25.51
CA GLU A 395 10.38 4.69 26.23
C GLU A 395 11.71 5.27 25.72
N ILE A 396 12.71 4.43 25.41
CA ILE A 396 13.98 4.87 24.82
C ILE A 396 13.76 5.48 23.43
N LEU A 397 12.99 4.81 22.58
CA LEU A 397 12.69 5.30 21.22
C LEU A 397 11.85 6.59 21.19
N HIS A 398 11.01 6.80 22.21
CA HIS A 398 10.18 7.98 22.33
C HIS A 398 10.85 9.12 23.09
N SER A 399 11.96 8.83 23.77
CA SER A 399 12.73 9.86 24.46
C SER A 399 13.42 10.76 23.43
N GLU A 400 13.28 12.08 23.57
CA GLU A 400 14.08 13.04 22.81
C GLU A 400 15.49 13.22 23.41
N LYS A 401 15.77 12.54 24.51
CA LYS A 401 17.05 12.62 25.23
C LYS A 401 18.03 11.58 24.71
N SER A 402 19.29 11.98 24.66
CA SER A 402 20.37 11.03 24.42
C SER A 402 20.58 10.13 25.64
N THR A 403 20.83 8.84 25.39
CA THR A 403 20.86 7.80 26.43
C THR A 403 22.14 6.99 26.33
N ILE A 404 22.75 6.71 27.48
CA ILE A 404 23.88 5.77 27.58
C ILE A 404 23.44 4.54 28.39
N ILE A 405 23.64 3.36 27.81
CA ILE A 405 23.29 2.07 28.40
C ILE A 405 24.57 1.34 28.79
N PHE A 406 24.72 1.06 30.08
CA PHE A 406 25.81 0.29 30.61
C PHE A 406 25.43 -1.18 30.74
N GLY A 407 26.35 -2.08 30.42
CA GLY A 407 26.10 -3.51 30.59
C GLY A 407 27.37 -4.33 30.49
N HIS A 408 27.36 -5.53 31.11
CA HIS A 408 28.47 -6.46 31.05
C HIS A 408 28.74 -6.97 29.63
N ASP A 409 29.91 -7.58 29.43
CA ASP A 409 30.21 -8.25 28.16
C ASP A 409 29.14 -9.31 27.85
N LYS A 410 28.76 -9.42 26.56
CA LYS A 410 27.76 -10.39 26.04
C LYS A 410 26.36 -10.31 26.65
N CYS A 411 25.97 -9.23 27.30
CA CYS A 411 24.62 -9.05 27.85
C CYS A 411 23.56 -8.64 26.79
N GLY A 412 23.91 -8.60 25.52
CA GLY A 412 22.97 -8.30 24.42
C GLY A 412 22.91 -6.83 23.98
N LYS A 413 23.92 -6.01 24.31
CA LYS A 413 24.00 -4.58 23.90
C LYS A 413 23.86 -4.39 22.40
N THR A 414 24.64 -5.12 21.62
CA THR A 414 24.60 -5.07 20.14
C THR A 414 23.23 -5.48 19.60
N SER A 415 22.64 -6.57 20.13
CA SER A 415 21.30 -7.03 19.74
C SER A 415 20.23 -5.98 20.05
N LEU A 416 20.36 -5.28 21.18
CA LEU A 416 19.48 -4.18 21.54
C LEU A 416 19.56 -3.04 20.51
N LEU A 417 20.77 -2.62 20.14
CA LEU A 417 20.96 -1.56 19.15
C LEU A 417 20.44 -1.95 17.77
N TYR A 418 20.59 -3.21 17.33
CA TYR A 418 19.98 -3.68 16.10
C TYR A 418 18.44 -3.69 16.17
N LYS A 419 17.87 -4.04 17.32
CA LYS A 419 16.42 -3.94 17.52
C LYS A 419 15.93 -2.50 17.39
N LEU A 420 16.60 -1.55 18.03
CA LEU A 420 16.31 -0.12 17.92
C LEU A 420 16.48 0.39 16.47
N LEU A 421 17.53 -0.06 15.77
CA LEU A 421 17.77 0.27 14.37
C LEU A 421 16.60 -0.16 13.47
N ILE A 422 16.21 -1.43 13.58
CA ILE A 422 15.12 -2.00 12.77
C ILE A 422 13.79 -1.32 13.09
N ASP A 423 13.47 -1.13 14.37
CA ASP A 423 12.20 -0.52 14.78
C ASP A 423 12.12 0.96 14.34
N THR A 424 13.22 1.71 14.47
CA THR A 424 13.27 3.11 14.01
C THR A 424 13.11 3.22 12.50
N LEU A 425 13.77 2.35 11.73
CA LEU A 425 13.61 2.32 10.26
C LEU A 425 12.18 1.96 9.84
N LYS A 426 11.54 0.99 10.52
CA LYS A 426 10.14 0.61 10.27
C LYS A 426 9.16 1.74 10.58
N ASP A 427 9.43 2.52 11.61
CA ASP A 427 8.59 3.65 12.03
C ASP A 427 8.94 4.97 11.31
N TYR A 428 9.85 4.96 10.34
CA TYR A 428 10.33 6.16 9.67
C TYR A 428 9.20 7.04 9.10
N SER A 429 8.23 6.43 8.42
CA SER A 429 7.11 7.18 7.83
C SER A 429 6.27 7.95 8.85
N LYS A 430 6.21 7.48 10.09
CA LYS A 430 5.43 8.10 11.18
C LYS A 430 6.22 9.15 11.95
N ARG A 431 7.52 8.95 12.12
CA ARG A 431 8.34 9.75 13.04
C ARG A 431 9.36 10.63 12.36
N GLN A 432 9.72 10.35 11.12
CA GLN A 432 10.79 11.01 10.37
C GLN A 432 12.13 11.02 11.15
N ILE A 433 12.42 9.89 11.82
CA ILE A 433 13.68 9.66 12.53
C ILE A 433 14.52 8.69 11.71
N LEU A 434 15.74 9.08 11.38
CA LEU A 434 16.69 8.25 10.65
C LEU A 434 17.78 7.73 11.57
N PRO A 435 17.89 6.42 11.77
CA PRO A 435 18.94 5.85 12.60
C PRO A 435 20.25 5.69 11.82
N LEU A 436 21.36 5.85 12.52
CA LEU A 436 22.70 5.51 12.04
C LEU A 436 23.40 4.62 13.06
N TYR A 437 23.65 3.36 12.70
CA TYR A 437 24.43 2.45 13.54
C TYR A 437 25.93 2.68 13.36
N ILE A 438 26.64 2.78 14.48
CA ILE A 438 28.08 3.04 14.55
C ILE A 438 28.71 1.98 15.44
N ASP A 439 29.51 1.10 14.85
CA ASP A 439 30.48 0.27 15.60
C ASP A 439 31.69 1.15 15.95
N PHE A 440 31.77 1.59 17.19
CA PHE A 440 32.78 2.54 17.61
C PHE A 440 34.20 1.98 17.45
N LYS A 441 34.44 0.73 17.86
CA LYS A 441 35.77 0.10 17.79
C LYS A 441 36.27 0.03 16.34
N LYS A 442 35.40 -0.31 15.40
CA LYS A 442 35.74 -0.44 13.99
C LYS A 442 35.90 0.91 13.32
N THR A 443 34.92 1.79 13.50
CA THR A 443 34.88 3.11 12.84
C THR A 443 36.01 4.02 13.29
N TYR A 444 36.33 4.02 14.57
CA TYR A 444 37.40 4.86 15.13
C TYR A 444 38.80 4.40 14.73
N LYS A 445 39.04 3.08 14.67
CA LYS A 445 40.33 2.54 14.21
C LYS A 445 40.62 2.77 12.75
N GLU A 446 39.59 2.79 11.91
CA GLU A 446 39.72 2.87 10.46
C GLU A 446 39.78 4.31 9.91
N LYS A 447 39.21 5.30 10.64
CA LYS A 447 39.06 6.69 10.14
C LYS A 447 39.37 7.73 11.21
N LYS A 448 40.55 8.34 11.12
CA LYS A 448 40.97 9.42 12.04
C LYS A 448 40.08 10.68 12.02
N ASN A 449 39.25 10.88 10.98
CA ASN A 449 38.42 12.08 10.79
C ASN A 449 36.96 11.68 10.47
N TRP A 450 36.40 10.74 11.23
CA TRP A 450 34.99 10.37 11.05
C TRP A 450 34.07 11.50 11.53
N ASN A 451 33.01 11.80 10.75
CA ASN A 451 31.97 12.73 11.17
C ASN A 451 30.56 12.18 10.85
N ILE A 452 29.57 12.70 11.57
CA ILE A 452 28.17 12.26 11.44
C ILE A 452 27.64 12.39 10.01
N LYS A 453 27.97 13.50 9.34
CA LYS A 453 27.52 13.77 7.95
C LYS A 453 28.08 12.74 6.97
N ASP A 454 29.36 12.40 7.10
CA ASP A 454 30.01 11.37 6.27
C ASP A 454 29.46 9.97 6.57
N GLY A 455 29.17 9.68 7.84
CA GLY A 455 28.52 8.45 8.26
C GLY A 455 27.14 8.29 7.63
N LEU A 456 26.29 9.30 7.69
CA LEU A 456 24.98 9.33 7.05
C LEU A 456 25.08 9.20 5.53
N ARG A 457 26.00 9.94 4.92
CA ARG A 457 26.22 9.87 3.48
C ARG A 457 26.57 8.46 3.00
N GLN A 458 27.45 7.78 3.70
CA GLN A 458 27.83 6.40 3.39
C GLN A 458 26.71 5.41 3.64
N TYR A 459 26.04 5.52 4.79
CA TYR A 459 24.99 4.57 5.18
C TYR A 459 23.79 4.64 4.24
N TYR A 460 23.34 5.87 3.90
CA TYR A 460 22.18 6.09 3.02
C TYR A 460 22.56 6.30 1.54
N GLU A 461 23.85 6.15 1.16
CA GLU A 461 24.32 6.24 -0.23
C GLU A 461 23.98 7.57 -0.91
N LEU A 462 24.06 8.67 -0.18
CA LEU A 462 23.66 10.01 -0.59
C LEU A 462 24.84 10.86 -1.07
N ASN A 463 24.56 11.88 -1.88
CA ASN A 463 25.54 12.93 -2.15
C ASN A 463 25.57 13.99 -1.03
N ARG A 464 26.47 14.98 -1.13
CA ARG A 464 26.62 16.03 -0.09
C ARG A 464 25.38 16.90 0.08
N ARG A 465 24.70 17.24 -1.01
CA ARG A 465 23.49 18.07 -1.00
C ARG A 465 22.34 17.32 -0.38
N GLU A 466 22.09 16.11 -0.83
CA GLU A 466 21.05 15.21 -0.29
C GLU A 466 21.25 14.96 1.21
N THR A 467 22.50 14.75 1.66
CA THR A 467 22.81 14.57 3.09
C THR A 467 22.45 15.81 3.90
N SER A 468 22.73 17.01 3.39
CA SER A 468 22.40 18.26 4.08
C SER A 468 20.87 18.47 4.16
N GLU A 469 20.15 18.19 3.07
CA GLU A 469 18.69 18.24 3.05
C GLU A 469 18.07 17.21 3.99
N LEU A 470 18.63 15.98 4.04
CA LEU A 470 18.18 14.91 4.92
C LEU A 470 18.30 15.30 6.40
N ILE A 471 19.42 15.86 6.82
CA ILE A 471 19.64 16.32 8.19
C ILE A 471 18.70 17.46 8.57
N THR A 472 18.37 18.32 7.61
CA THR A 472 17.46 19.45 7.85
C THR A 472 16.01 19.01 8.00
N LYS A 473 15.60 17.98 7.26
CA LYS A 473 14.21 17.51 7.22
C LYS A 473 13.88 16.43 8.26
N ASN A 474 14.89 15.76 8.83
CA ASN A 474 14.69 14.60 9.70
C ASN A 474 15.40 14.75 11.04
N LYS A 475 14.88 14.07 12.05
CA LYS A 475 15.62 13.80 13.28
C LYS A 475 16.59 12.64 13.05
N ILE A 476 17.79 12.70 13.62
CA ILE A 476 18.80 11.64 13.50
C ILE A 476 18.97 10.94 14.85
N LEU A 477 18.92 9.61 14.83
CA LEU A 477 19.20 8.76 16.00
C LEU A 477 20.51 8.00 15.78
N LEU A 478 21.55 8.36 16.50
CA LEU A 478 22.81 7.61 16.47
C LEU A 478 22.73 6.41 17.42
N LEU A 479 23.02 5.22 16.92
CA LEU A 479 23.07 3.97 17.68
C LEU A 479 24.54 3.54 17.76
N ILE A 480 25.18 3.78 18.91
CA ILE A 480 26.63 3.65 19.06
C ILE A 480 26.94 2.41 19.91
N ASP A 481 27.60 1.45 19.29
CA ASP A 481 28.02 0.23 19.97
C ASP A 481 29.45 0.33 20.48
N ASP A 482 29.67 -0.19 21.67
CA ASP A 482 30.98 -0.26 22.37
C ASP A 482 31.72 1.09 22.49
N ILE A 483 30.97 2.18 22.79
CA ILE A 483 31.61 3.50 22.97
C ILE A 483 32.63 3.46 24.11
N ASN A 484 33.83 4.02 23.87
CA ASN A 484 34.86 4.17 24.90
C ASN A 484 34.74 5.55 25.55
N LEU A 485 34.15 5.61 26.73
CA LEU A 485 33.98 6.85 27.49
C LEU A 485 35.30 7.42 28.05
N HIS A 486 36.41 6.67 28.03
CA HIS A 486 37.73 7.15 28.45
C HIS A 486 38.50 7.87 27.32
N ASP A 487 38.02 7.82 26.11
CA ASP A 487 38.60 8.57 24.98
C ASP A 487 38.06 10.01 24.97
N VAL A 488 38.64 10.84 25.79
CA VAL A 488 38.24 12.24 26.00
C VAL A 488 38.30 13.04 24.67
N THR A 489 39.29 12.76 23.84
CA THR A 489 39.46 13.47 22.56
C THR A 489 38.25 13.18 21.63
N PHE A 490 37.93 11.91 21.44
CA PHE A 490 36.80 11.52 20.65
C PHE A 490 35.48 12.06 21.19
N ILE A 491 35.27 11.92 22.52
CA ILE A 491 34.04 12.39 23.15
C ILE A 491 33.85 13.90 22.94
N ASN A 492 34.91 14.70 23.07
CA ASN A 492 34.81 16.14 22.82
C ASN A 492 34.53 16.48 21.37
N GLU A 493 35.18 15.79 20.42
CA GLU A 493 34.90 15.96 18.97
C GLU A 493 33.47 15.53 18.62
N PHE A 494 33.02 14.42 19.18
CA PHE A 494 31.66 13.90 18.97
C PHE A 494 30.59 14.87 19.52
N LEU A 495 30.79 15.38 20.75
CA LEU A 495 29.92 16.39 21.37
C LEU A 495 29.91 17.69 20.56
N GLY A 496 31.06 18.11 20.01
CA GLY A 496 31.14 19.25 19.10
C GLY A 496 30.24 19.08 17.88
N GLN A 497 30.27 17.90 17.24
CA GLN A 497 29.43 17.57 16.09
C GLN A 497 27.93 17.52 16.45
N LEU A 498 27.57 17.00 17.63
CA LEU A 498 26.18 16.99 18.10
C LEU A 498 25.65 18.41 18.29
N ASN A 499 26.46 19.33 18.81
CA ASN A 499 26.07 20.71 19.01
C ASN A 499 25.84 21.48 17.70
N GLU A 500 26.50 21.07 16.61
CA GLU A 500 26.28 21.62 15.27
C GLU A 500 24.99 21.11 14.58
N CYS A 501 24.41 20.04 15.10
CA CYS A 501 23.24 19.37 14.53
C CYS A 501 22.11 19.32 15.58
N SER A 502 21.24 20.34 15.59
CA SER A 502 20.18 20.52 16.60
C SER A 502 19.12 19.40 16.67
N SER A 503 19.09 18.49 15.71
CA SER A 503 18.11 17.39 15.60
C SER A 503 18.73 16.00 15.78
N VAL A 504 19.89 15.90 16.42
CA VAL A 504 20.58 14.62 16.62
C VAL A 504 20.48 14.18 18.08
N SER A 505 19.98 12.97 18.29
CA SER A 505 20.02 12.26 19.57
C SER A 505 20.83 10.96 19.42
N PHE A 506 21.22 10.34 20.53
CA PHE A 506 21.94 9.08 20.48
C PHE A 506 21.51 8.08 21.55
N VAL A 507 21.67 6.80 21.25
CA VAL A 507 21.68 5.70 22.20
C VAL A 507 23.04 5.01 22.08
N ALA A 508 23.84 5.09 23.13
CA ALA A 508 25.18 4.50 23.16
C ALA A 508 25.21 3.34 24.16
N CYS A 509 25.89 2.26 23.80
CA CYS A 509 26.16 1.13 24.68
C CYS A 509 27.64 1.08 25.04
N THR A 510 27.94 0.79 26.31
CA THR A 510 29.32 0.65 26.82
C THR A 510 29.40 -0.45 27.89
N GLU A 511 30.63 -0.86 28.22
CA GLU A 511 30.87 -1.75 29.35
C GLU A 511 30.77 -1.00 30.65
N GLU A 512 30.27 -1.66 31.71
CA GLU A 512 30.26 -1.14 33.06
C GLU A 512 31.66 -1.21 33.66
N THR A 513 32.27 -0.05 33.92
CA THR A 513 33.54 0.05 34.65
C THR A 513 33.36 0.88 35.91
N MET A 514 34.08 0.54 37.00
CA MET A 514 34.00 1.26 38.26
C MET A 514 34.45 2.74 38.20
N SER A 515 35.09 3.16 37.09
CA SER A 515 35.62 4.52 36.90
C SER A 515 34.76 5.45 36.08
N SER A 516 33.54 5.07 35.75
CA SER A 516 32.64 5.84 34.87
C SER A 516 32.10 7.17 35.45
N GLN A 517 32.49 7.51 36.70
CA GLN A 517 32.03 8.75 37.33
C GLN A 517 32.53 10.05 36.65
N CYS A 518 33.66 10.01 35.96
CA CYS A 518 34.21 11.24 35.33
C CYS A 518 33.63 11.62 33.99
N ALA A 519 33.10 10.69 33.21
CA ALA A 519 32.53 10.98 31.88
C ALA A 519 31.08 11.49 31.92
N LEU A 520 30.40 11.37 33.07
CA LEU A 520 29.00 11.75 33.25
C LEU A 520 28.74 13.25 33.34
N ILE A 521 29.75 14.05 33.55
CA ILE A 521 29.63 15.49 33.88
C ILE A 521 29.26 16.33 32.65
N ASN A 522 29.51 15.86 31.43
CA ASN A 522 29.35 16.65 30.22
C ASN A 522 28.10 16.34 29.39
N PHE A 523 27.35 15.30 29.70
CA PHE A 523 26.07 14.99 29.03
C PHE A 523 24.94 15.70 29.77
N ARG A 524 24.77 17.00 29.54
CA ARG A 524 23.64 17.76 30.08
C ARG A 524 22.35 17.12 29.60
N ASP A 525 21.47 16.72 30.52
CA ASP A 525 20.13 16.18 30.30
C ASP A 525 20.06 14.75 29.68
N ASN A 526 21.11 13.94 29.81
CA ASN A 526 21.09 12.56 29.30
C ASN A 526 20.63 11.57 30.39
N ASP A 527 19.72 10.68 29.99
CA ASP A 527 19.36 9.52 30.81
C ASP A 527 20.47 8.48 30.74
N ILE A 528 20.91 8.03 31.91
CA ILE A 528 21.88 6.93 32.04
C ILE A 528 21.11 5.70 32.45
N LEU A 529 21.13 4.68 31.58
CA LEU A 529 20.44 3.43 31.80
C LEU A 529 21.43 2.29 31.91
N LYS A 530 21.15 1.32 32.77
CA LYS A 530 22.00 0.14 32.95
C LYS A 530 21.28 -1.11 32.47
N LEU A 531 21.93 -1.85 31.58
CA LEU A 531 21.48 -3.13 31.07
C LEU A 531 21.85 -4.24 32.07
N ARG A 532 20.90 -5.08 32.43
CA ARG A 532 21.12 -6.24 33.31
C ARG A 532 21.10 -7.53 32.55
#